data_53d2e349bc34dc97d6f1ddd6f598b4ee
#
_entry.id   53d2e349bc34dc97d6f1ddd6f598b4ee
#
_cell.length_a   1.000
_cell.length_b   1.000
_cell.length_c   1.000
_cell.angle_alpha   90.00
_cell.angle_beta   90.00
_cell.angle_gamma   90.00
#
_symmetry.space_group_name_H-M   'P 1'
#
loop_
_entity.id
_entity.type
_entity.pdbx_description
1 polymer ?
#
loop_
_entity_poly.entity_id
_entity_poly.type
_entity_poly.pdbx_seq_one_letter_code
_entity_poly.pdbx_strand_id
1 'polypeptide(L)'
;MTMMNKYIQQFLDDNDLQAGEKFYILDKDHEKISNELFYINKNFEKPEDILKCASRNGGYSYSLLCLLIGRAFIKKKPFYPKYGEVVYYVTVSGYIQKVRFDTDSTLHQLLRKAGKLYRSEEEAKRYLDKDYKDLIIQEEE
;
A
#
# COMPACT_ATOMS: atom_id res chain seq x y z
N MET A 1 -16.13 20.10 0.89
CA MET A 1 -15.82 18.69 0.64
C MET A 1 -17.08 17.85 0.82
N THR A 2 -17.35 16.96 -0.12
CA THR A 2 -18.55 16.13 -0.09
C THR A 2 -18.40 14.96 0.89
N MET A 3 -19.52 14.33 1.29
CA MET A 3 -19.49 13.12 2.11
C MET A 3 -18.72 11.99 1.44
N MET A 4 -18.77 11.92 0.11
CA MET A 4 -18.03 10.93 -0.66
C MET A 4 -16.51 11.01 -0.39
N ASN A 5 -15.97 12.22 -0.34
CA ASN A 5 -14.54 12.42 -0.04
C ASN A 5 -14.15 11.90 1.35
N LYS A 6 -15.05 12.04 2.32
CA LYS A 6 -14.82 11.56 3.68
C LYS A 6 -14.72 10.04 3.72
N TYR A 7 -15.60 9.34 3.00
CA TYR A 7 -15.58 7.88 2.94
C TYR A 7 -14.36 7.38 2.16
N ILE A 8 -13.99 8.07 1.09
CA ILE A 8 -12.80 7.71 0.33
C ILE A 8 -11.53 7.90 1.17
N GLN A 9 -11.44 9.01 1.92
CA GLN A 9 -10.31 9.22 2.80
C GLN A 9 -10.24 8.15 3.89
N GLN A 10 -11.38 7.78 4.45
CA GLN A 10 -11.44 6.71 5.45
C GLN A 10 -10.97 5.37 4.86
N PHE A 11 -11.40 5.06 3.63
CA PHE A 11 -10.96 3.85 2.94
C PHE A 11 -9.43 3.84 2.74
N LEU A 12 -8.87 4.97 2.33
CA LEU A 12 -7.42 5.10 2.15
C LEU A 12 -6.69 4.88 3.49
N ASP A 13 -7.17 5.50 4.54
CA ASP A 13 -6.56 5.40 5.87
C ASP A 13 -6.66 3.96 6.41
N ASP A 14 -7.82 3.32 6.26
CA ASP A 14 -8.04 1.96 6.75
C ASP A 14 -7.16 0.93 6.04
N ASN A 15 -6.81 1.19 4.79
CA ASN A 15 -5.99 0.28 3.98
C ASN A 15 -4.54 0.73 3.86
N ASP A 16 -4.18 1.80 4.56
CA ASP A 16 -2.83 2.36 4.53
C ASP A 16 -2.39 2.67 3.10
N LEU A 17 -3.31 3.27 2.34
CA LEU A 17 -3.12 3.63 0.93
C LEU A 17 -3.03 5.14 0.76
N GLN A 18 -2.26 5.56 -0.24
CA GLN A 18 -2.28 6.93 -0.73
C GLN A 18 -3.01 6.98 -2.07
N ALA A 19 -3.65 8.11 -2.36
CA ALA A 19 -4.25 8.32 -3.67
C ALA A 19 -3.18 8.16 -4.76
N GLY A 20 -3.49 7.41 -5.81
CA GLY A 20 -2.56 7.09 -6.89
C GLY A 20 -1.74 5.83 -6.66
N GLU A 21 -1.69 5.32 -5.45
CA GLU A 21 -0.99 4.06 -5.15
C GLU A 21 -1.73 2.89 -5.77
N LYS A 22 -1.02 2.01 -6.46
CA LYS A 22 -1.62 0.90 -7.21
C LYS A 22 -1.83 -0.34 -6.35
N PHE A 23 -2.95 -1.02 -6.60
CA PHE A 23 -3.31 -2.23 -5.86
C PHE A 23 -4.11 -3.17 -6.74
N TYR A 24 -4.15 -4.45 -6.33
CA TYR A 24 -5.06 -5.44 -6.90
C TYR A 24 -6.35 -5.45 -6.10
N ILE A 25 -7.45 -5.82 -6.77
CA ILE A 25 -8.74 -6.02 -6.09
C ILE A 25 -8.95 -7.52 -5.89
N LEU A 26 -9.30 -7.89 -4.67
CA LEU A 26 -9.60 -9.26 -4.28
C LEU A 26 -11.11 -9.41 -4.09
N ASP A 27 -11.63 -10.59 -4.42
CA ASP A 27 -13.05 -10.91 -4.18
C ASP A 27 -13.27 -11.31 -2.70
N LYS A 28 -14.50 -11.74 -2.38
CA LYS A 28 -14.86 -12.14 -1.02
C LYS A 28 -14.02 -13.32 -0.49
N ASP A 29 -13.45 -14.12 -1.37
CA ASP A 29 -12.60 -15.26 -1.02
C ASP A 29 -11.12 -14.88 -0.99
N HIS A 30 -10.81 -13.58 -1.08
CA HIS A 30 -9.47 -13.01 -1.09
C HIS A 30 -8.62 -13.46 -2.28
N GLU A 31 -9.26 -13.74 -3.41
CA GLU A 31 -8.60 -14.05 -4.66
C GLU A 31 -8.69 -12.86 -5.61
N LYS A 32 -7.65 -12.64 -6.42
CA LYS A 32 -7.63 -11.55 -7.38
C LYS A 32 -8.75 -11.71 -8.40
N ILE A 33 -9.55 -10.66 -8.61
CA ILE A 33 -10.58 -10.67 -9.65
C ILE A 33 -10.00 -10.54 -11.05
N SER A 34 -8.77 -9.97 -11.16
CA SER A 34 -8.02 -9.87 -12.40
C SER A 34 -6.55 -9.61 -12.07
N ASN A 35 -5.69 -9.63 -13.09
CA ASN A 35 -4.28 -9.26 -12.93
C ASN A 35 -4.04 -7.77 -13.16
N GLU A 36 -5.10 -6.98 -13.25
CA GLU A 36 -5.02 -5.54 -13.47
C GLU A 36 -4.82 -4.79 -12.16
N LEU A 37 -4.11 -3.68 -12.25
CA LEU A 37 -3.87 -2.78 -11.14
C LEU A 37 -4.86 -1.63 -11.17
N PHE A 38 -5.31 -1.23 -9.99
CA PHE A 38 -6.25 -0.13 -9.79
C PHE A 38 -5.63 0.91 -8.88
N TYR A 39 -6.20 2.10 -8.88
CA TYR A 39 -5.79 3.17 -7.99
C TYR A 39 -6.96 4.11 -7.71
N ILE A 40 -6.90 4.80 -6.58
CA ILE A 40 -7.87 5.86 -6.27
C ILE A 40 -7.37 7.14 -6.90
N ASN A 41 -8.19 7.73 -7.78
CA ASN A 41 -7.85 8.95 -8.48
C ASN A 41 -7.88 10.13 -7.51
N LYS A 42 -6.79 10.87 -7.46
CA LYS A 42 -6.66 12.02 -6.57
C LYS A 42 -7.63 13.15 -6.93
N ASN A 43 -7.89 13.33 -8.21
CA ASN A 43 -8.69 14.47 -8.73
C ASN A 43 -9.97 13.96 -9.41
N PHE A 44 -10.87 13.39 -8.62
CA PHE A 44 -12.15 12.93 -9.18
C PHE A 44 -13.22 14.01 -9.06
N GLU A 45 -14.10 14.09 -10.04
CA GLU A 45 -15.28 14.95 -10.05
C GLU A 45 -16.57 14.15 -9.96
N LYS A 46 -16.58 12.95 -10.53
CA LYS A 46 -17.73 12.05 -10.57
C LYS A 46 -17.42 10.75 -9.87
N PRO A 47 -18.45 10.04 -9.34
CA PRO A 47 -18.20 8.74 -8.68
C PRO A 47 -17.49 7.72 -9.56
N GLU A 48 -17.78 7.67 -10.85
CA GLU A 48 -17.15 6.75 -11.78
C GLU A 48 -15.67 7.05 -12.03
N ASP A 49 -15.19 8.22 -11.62
CA ASP A 49 -13.79 8.62 -11.79
C ASP A 49 -12.93 8.35 -10.55
N ILE A 50 -13.53 7.88 -9.45
CA ILE A 50 -12.81 7.67 -8.19
C ILE A 50 -11.86 6.49 -8.29
N LEU A 51 -12.39 5.32 -8.68
CA LEU A 51 -11.58 4.11 -8.84
C LEU A 51 -11.25 3.95 -10.32
N LYS A 52 -9.97 3.91 -10.63
CA LYS A 52 -9.47 3.79 -12.00
C LYS A 52 -8.61 2.54 -12.16
N CYS A 53 -8.59 2.00 -13.36
CA CYS A 53 -7.68 0.92 -13.74
C CYS A 53 -6.47 1.50 -14.46
N ALA A 54 -5.28 1.04 -14.10
CA ALA A 54 -4.03 1.56 -14.66
C ALA A 54 -3.86 1.24 -16.16
N SER A 55 -4.50 0.16 -16.64
CA SER A 55 -4.34 -0.32 -18.02
C SER A 55 -5.56 -0.08 -18.90
N ARG A 56 -6.66 0.43 -18.37
CA ARG A 56 -7.91 0.64 -19.11
C ARG A 56 -8.55 1.97 -18.76
N ASN A 57 -9.27 2.52 -19.73
CA ASN A 57 -10.15 3.66 -19.49
C ASN A 57 -11.51 3.14 -19.02
N GLY A 58 -12.22 3.96 -18.25
CA GLY A 58 -13.56 3.63 -17.80
C GLY A 58 -13.74 3.89 -16.32
N GLY A 59 -14.97 3.72 -15.85
CA GLY A 59 -15.35 3.87 -14.46
C GLY A 59 -15.61 2.54 -13.80
N TYR A 60 -15.35 2.47 -12.49
CA TYR A 60 -15.50 1.24 -11.72
C TYR A 60 -16.31 1.49 -10.45
N SER A 61 -17.46 2.18 -10.59
CA SER A 61 -18.32 2.53 -9.45
C SER A 61 -18.78 1.33 -8.65
N TYR A 62 -19.12 0.23 -9.32
CA TYR A 62 -19.58 -0.98 -8.65
C TYR A 62 -18.45 -1.60 -7.82
N SER A 63 -17.25 -1.71 -8.40
CA SER A 63 -16.10 -2.25 -7.68
C SER A 63 -15.74 -1.38 -6.48
N LEU A 64 -15.81 -0.06 -6.64
CA LEU A 64 -15.59 0.88 -5.54
C LEU A 64 -16.61 0.65 -4.42
N LEU A 65 -17.87 0.49 -4.77
CA LEU A 65 -18.92 0.22 -3.78
C LEU A 65 -18.60 -1.06 -3.00
N CYS A 66 -18.21 -2.14 -3.71
CA CYS A 66 -17.84 -3.41 -3.06
C CYS A 66 -16.67 -3.25 -2.09
N LEU A 67 -15.68 -2.44 -2.44
CA LEU A 67 -14.55 -2.14 -1.55
C LEU A 67 -15.01 -1.38 -0.30
N LEU A 68 -15.88 -0.38 -0.48
CA LEU A 68 -16.35 0.45 0.63
C LEU A 68 -17.24 -0.31 1.62
N ILE A 69 -18.01 -1.28 1.14
CA ILE A 69 -18.93 -2.05 2.01
C ILE A 69 -18.32 -3.37 2.50
N GLY A 70 -17.06 -3.64 2.21
CA GLY A 70 -16.35 -4.82 2.71
C GLY A 70 -16.63 -6.11 1.94
N ARG A 71 -17.18 -6.03 0.73
CA ARG A 71 -17.40 -7.22 -0.14
C ARG A 71 -16.25 -7.47 -1.11
N ALA A 72 -15.29 -6.57 -1.17
CA ALA A 72 -14.05 -6.75 -1.90
C ALA A 72 -12.93 -6.17 -1.06
N PHE A 73 -11.71 -6.61 -1.33
CA PHE A 73 -10.52 -6.23 -0.56
C PHE A 73 -9.43 -5.80 -1.50
N ILE A 74 -8.39 -5.18 -0.95
CA ILE A 74 -7.24 -4.79 -1.75
C ILE A 74 -6.01 -5.61 -1.38
N LYS A 75 -5.12 -5.75 -2.35
CA LYS A 75 -3.76 -6.25 -2.14
C LYS A 75 -2.81 -5.27 -2.80
N LYS A 76 -1.98 -4.63 -2.03
CA LYS A 76 -1.02 -3.66 -2.56
C LYS A 76 -0.06 -4.35 -3.52
N LYS A 77 0.35 -3.62 -4.57
CA LYS A 77 1.41 -4.08 -5.44
C LYS A 77 2.69 -4.17 -4.60
N PRO A 78 3.36 -5.34 -4.52
CA PRO A 78 4.60 -5.45 -3.77
C PRO A 78 5.67 -4.52 -4.34
N PHE A 79 6.37 -3.83 -3.46
CA PHE A 79 7.53 -3.04 -3.84
C PHE A 79 8.73 -3.98 -3.93
N TYR A 80 9.27 -4.14 -5.13
CA TYR A 80 10.41 -5.00 -5.36
C TYR A 80 11.53 -4.16 -6.00
N PRO A 81 12.35 -3.49 -5.18
CA PRO A 81 13.36 -2.57 -5.68
C PRO A 81 14.46 -3.30 -6.46
N LYS A 82 15.03 -2.58 -7.41
CA LYS A 82 16.13 -3.05 -8.24
C LYS A 82 17.44 -2.47 -7.72
N TYR A 83 18.55 -3.09 -8.12
CA TYR A 83 19.88 -2.62 -7.76
C TYR A 83 20.04 -1.13 -8.01
N GLY A 84 20.55 -0.41 -7.00
CA GLY A 84 20.83 1.02 -7.09
C GLY A 84 19.66 1.93 -6.75
N GLU A 85 18.44 1.42 -6.61
CA GLU A 85 17.30 2.24 -6.21
C GLU A 85 17.44 2.66 -4.75
N VAL A 86 17.05 3.90 -4.46
CA VAL A 86 17.02 4.40 -3.09
C VAL A 86 15.83 3.80 -2.37
N VAL A 87 16.06 3.17 -1.23
CA VAL A 87 15.03 2.53 -0.42
C VAL A 87 15.22 2.91 1.03
N TYR A 88 14.16 2.67 1.83
CA TYR A 88 14.13 2.99 3.25
C TYR A 88 13.73 1.74 4.02
N TYR A 89 14.27 1.55 5.21
CA TYR A 89 13.83 0.49 6.09
C TYR A 89 13.97 0.92 7.55
N VAL A 90 13.25 0.24 8.43
CA VAL A 90 13.27 0.52 9.86
C VAL A 90 14.29 -0.41 10.52
N THR A 91 15.27 0.16 11.23
CA THR A 91 16.28 -0.61 11.96
C THR A 91 15.68 -1.18 13.23
N VAL A 92 16.36 -2.18 13.82
CA VAL A 92 15.94 -2.75 15.11
C VAL A 92 15.95 -1.73 16.23
N SER A 93 16.69 -0.65 16.10
CA SER A 93 16.71 0.45 17.07
C SER A 93 15.59 1.46 16.88
N GLY A 94 14.74 1.28 15.88
CA GLY A 94 13.61 2.17 15.62
C GLY A 94 13.93 3.38 14.75
N TYR A 95 15.04 3.34 14.01
CA TYR A 95 15.42 4.41 13.10
C TYR A 95 15.07 4.05 11.67
N ILE A 96 14.79 5.07 10.85
CA ILE A 96 14.60 4.91 9.43
C ILE A 96 15.94 5.10 8.75
N GLN A 97 16.39 4.06 8.04
CA GLN A 97 17.65 4.06 7.32
C GLN A 97 17.39 4.22 5.82
N LYS A 98 18.09 5.17 5.20
CA LYS A 98 18.05 5.39 3.75
C LYS A 98 19.28 4.72 3.14
N VAL A 99 19.04 3.84 2.17
CA VAL A 99 20.15 3.12 1.50
C VAL A 99 19.85 2.97 0.02
N ARG A 100 20.87 2.65 -0.77
CA ARG A 100 20.68 2.16 -2.14
C ARG A 100 20.59 0.65 -2.09
N PHE A 101 19.57 0.09 -2.73
CA PHE A 101 19.37 -1.35 -2.73
C PHE A 101 20.57 -2.06 -3.38
N ASP A 102 21.13 -3.00 -2.66
CA ASP A 102 22.30 -3.78 -3.10
C ASP A 102 21.93 -5.25 -3.17
N THR A 103 21.96 -5.82 -4.37
CA THR A 103 21.63 -7.23 -4.60
C THR A 103 22.62 -8.18 -3.93
N ASP A 104 23.83 -7.71 -3.62
CA ASP A 104 24.84 -8.51 -2.94
C ASP A 104 24.70 -8.46 -1.41
N SER A 105 23.88 -7.56 -0.88
CA SER A 105 23.62 -7.45 0.56
C SER A 105 22.59 -8.48 1.00
N THR A 106 22.98 -9.37 1.89
CA THR A 106 22.07 -10.36 2.49
C THR A 106 20.92 -9.67 3.21
N LEU A 107 21.22 -8.59 3.96
CA LEU A 107 20.20 -7.82 4.68
C LEU A 107 19.18 -7.24 3.74
N HIS A 108 19.63 -6.59 2.65
CA HIS A 108 18.73 -5.98 1.68
C HIS A 108 17.83 -7.02 1.00
N GLN A 109 18.39 -8.18 0.65
CA GLN A 109 17.61 -9.27 0.05
C GLN A 109 16.55 -9.80 1.00
N LEU A 110 16.89 -9.99 2.27
CA LEU A 110 15.95 -10.46 3.28
C LEU A 110 14.83 -9.44 3.52
N LEU A 111 15.18 -8.16 3.60
CA LEU A 111 14.19 -7.10 3.77
C LEU A 111 13.24 -7.01 2.58
N ARG A 112 13.78 -7.13 1.35
CA ARG A 112 12.97 -7.13 0.13
C ARG A 112 11.99 -8.31 0.12
N LYS A 113 12.47 -9.50 0.45
CA LYS A 113 11.66 -10.71 0.51
C LYS A 113 10.57 -10.61 1.58
N ALA A 114 10.88 -9.99 2.71
CA ALA A 114 9.94 -9.80 3.81
C ALA A 114 8.96 -8.65 3.59
N GLY A 115 9.13 -7.85 2.53
CA GLY A 115 8.28 -6.69 2.29
C GLY A 115 8.53 -5.52 3.22
N LYS A 116 9.76 -5.41 3.74
CA LYS A 116 10.14 -4.39 4.73
C LYS A 116 11.01 -3.27 4.13
N LEU A 117 11.04 -3.14 2.82
CA LEU A 117 11.65 -2.01 2.13
C LEU A 117 10.56 -1.06 1.65
N TYR A 118 10.79 0.22 1.80
CA TYR A 118 9.80 1.26 1.52
C TYR A 118 10.34 2.24 0.48
N ARG A 119 9.42 2.86 -0.27
CA ARG A 119 9.74 3.79 -1.36
C ARG A 119 10.15 5.17 -0.86
N SER A 120 9.66 5.55 0.32
CA SER A 120 9.88 6.88 0.87
C SER A 120 10.01 6.83 2.38
N GLU A 121 10.57 7.90 2.95
CA GLU A 121 10.66 8.05 4.39
C GLU A 121 9.27 8.11 5.03
N GLU A 122 8.30 8.77 4.38
CA GLU A 122 6.93 8.86 4.88
C GLU A 122 6.28 7.48 4.95
N GLU A 123 6.49 6.64 3.93
CA GLU A 123 5.97 5.28 3.92
C GLU A 123 6.58 4.47 5.07
N ALA A 124 7.90 4.58 5.27
CA ALA A 124 8.58 3.91 6.38
C ALA A 124 8.05 4.39 7.74
N LYS A 125 7.79 5.68 7.89
CA LYS A 125 7.24 6.24 9.13
C LYS A 125 5.86 5.71 9.47
N ARG A 126 5.02 5.48 8.46
CA ARG A 126 3.69 4.91 8.68
C ARG A 126 3.75 3.52 9.31
N TYR A 127 4.79 2.75 8.98
CA TYR A 127 4.96 1.39 9.49
C TYR A 127 5.85 1.32 10.74
N LEU A 128 6.61 2.37 11.03
CA LEU A 128 7.54 2.40 12.16
C LEU A 128 6.84 2.11 13.49
N ASP A 129 5.78 2.85 13.78
CA ASP A 129 5.07 2.69 15.06
C ASP A 129 4.48 1.30 15.21
N LYS A 130 3.91 0.77 14.13
CA LYS A 130 3.29 -0.55 14.13
C LYS A 130 4.33 -1.66 14.34
N ASP A 131 5.40 -1.65 13.55
CA ASP A 131 6.45 -2.68 13.64
C ASP A 131 7.17 -2.60 14.99
N TYR A 132 7.42 -1.40 15.47
CA TYR A 132 8.10 -1.19 16.75
C TYR A 132 7.24 -1.63 17.94
N LYS A 133 5.95 -1.36 17.89
CA LYS A 133 5.02 -1.82 18.94
C LYS A 133 4.94 -3.34 19.00
N ASP A 134 4.90 -3.98 17.84
CA ASP A 134 4.87 -5.45 17.78
C ASP A 134 6.15 -6.05 18.40
N LEU A 135 7.30 -5.44 18.15
CA LEU A 135 8.57 -5.87 18.75
C LEU A 135 8.58 -5.69 20.27
N ILE A 136 8.08 -4.57 20.77
CA ILE A 136 8.01 -4.29 22.20
C ILE A 136 7.09 -5.30 22.91
N ILE A 137 5.94 -5.59 22.31
CA ILE A 137 4.99 -6.55 22.86
C ILE A 137 5.63 -7.94 22.97
N GLN A 138 6.42 -8.34 21.98
CA GLN A 138 7.13 -9.61 22.00
C GLN A 138 8.19 -9.67 23.10
N GLU A 139 8.85 -8.55 23.40
CA GLU A 139 9.88 -8.48 24.44
C GLU A 139 9.28 -8.54 25.86
N GLU A 140 8.05 -8.06 26.03
CA GLU A 140 7.37 -8.06 27.33
C GLU A 140 6.79 -9.43 27.70
N GLU A 141 6.68 -10.33 26.77
CA GLU A 141 6.25 -11.70 27.02
C GLU A 141 7.44 -12.59 27.44
#